data_5f3cdfcf4ab0eaf8a5e6f4c1c150ffff
#
_entry.id   5f3cdfcf4ab0eaf8a5e6f4c1c150ffff
#
_cell.length_a   1.000
_cell.length_b   1.000
_cell.length_c   1.000
_cell.angle_alpha   90.00
_cell.angle_beta   90.00
_cell.angle_gamma   90.00
#
_symmetry.space_group_name_H-M   'P 1'
#
loop_
_entity.id
_entity.type
_entity.pdbx_description
1 polymer ?
#
loop_
_entity_poly.entity_id
_entity_poly.type
_entity_poly.pdbx_seq_one_letter_code
_entity_poly.pdbx_strand_id
1 'polypeptide(L)'
;MVNDHARNRLHKRGGMDVIQRIAKLIQKSLQPRRKSVKTATLKDLQVIRSAMTNCMSDCEGIQAKRLLLKITSAATAQDLWMLRNDAYQVISQQHSQTEAATRINRLMDAFEGWVEPRQLVKIR
;
A
#
# COMPACT_ATOMS: atom_id res chain seq x y z
N MET A 1 -25.15 -16.00 -43.59
CA MET A 1 -25.06 -15.68 -43.87
C MET A 1 -25.13 -15.73 -43.54
N VAL A 2 -25.00 -15.80 -43.27
CA VAL A 2 -24.86 -15.50 -43.12
C VAL A 2 -24.75 -15.45 -42.39
N ASN A 3 -24.84 -15.62 -42.25
CA ASN A 3 -24.64 -15.42 -41.97
C ASN A 3 -24.46 -15.32 -41.33
N ASP A 4 -24.29 -15.35 -40.97
CA ASP A 4 -24.01 -15.08 -40.72
C ASP A 4 -23.93 -15.02 -40.17
N HIS A 5 -23.85 -15.13 -39.74
CA HIS A 5 -23.59 -15.01 -39.61
C HIS A 5 -23.49 -14.72 -39.20
N ALA A 6 -22.88 -14.67 -38.73
CA ALA A 6 -22.60 -14.30 -38.84
C ALA A 6 -22.60 -14.05 -38.25
N ARG A 7 -22.62 -14.37 -38.17
CA ARG A 7 -22.41 -14.02 -38.03
C ARG A 7 -22.36 -13.74 -37.40
N ASN A 8 -22.55 -14.02 -37.09
CA ASN A 8 -22.42 -13.74 -36.96
C ASN A 8 -22.28 -13.60 -36.39
N ARG A 9 -21.74 -13.73 -35.81
CA ARG A 9 -21.45 -13.46 -35.61
C ARG A 9 -21.30 -13.05 -35.13
N LEU A 10 -21.29 -13.29 -34.84
CA LEU A 10 -21.06 -12.80 -34.78
C LEU A 10 -21.10 -12.69 -34.25
N HIS A 11 -21.22 -13.11 -34.04
CA HIS A 11 -21.10 -12.88 -33.97
C HIS A 11 -21.13 -12.81 -33.39
N LYS A 12 -20.68 -12.98 -32.62
CA LYS A 12 -20.58 -12.77 -32.49
C LYS A 12 -20.49 -12.63 -32.01
N ARG A 13 -20.34 -13.08 -31.51
CA ARG A 13 -20.08 -12.86 -31.41
C ARG A 13 -20.00 -12.51 -31.01
N GLY A 14 -20.14 -12.90 -30.78
CA GLY A 14 -19.76 -12.27 -30.71
C GLY A 14 -19.74 -12.00 -30.00
N GLY A 15 -19.50 -11.93 -29.37
CA GLY A 15 -19.26 -11.25 -29.20
C GLY A 15 -19.10 -11.30 -28.41
N MET A 16 -18.76 -11.12 -27.96
CA MET A 16 -18.44 -10.84 -27.67
C MET A 16 -17.91 -10.85 -27.46
N ASP A 17 -18.53 -11.48 -26.84
CA ASP A 17 -17.39 -11.88 -26.72
C ASP A 17 -16.39 -10.98 -27.09
N VAL A 18 -16.44 -10.48 -28.01
CA VAL A 18 -15.59 -9.52 -28.40
C VAL A 18 -15.53 -8.48 -27.37
N ILE A 19 -16.59 -8.15 -26.88
CA ILE A 19 -16.67 -7.15 -25.91
C ILE A 19 -15.95 -7.43 -24.69
N GLN A 20 -16.06 -8.57 -24.14
CA GLN A 20 -15.35 -8.77 -23.01
C GLN A 20 -13.92 -8.86 -23.22
N ARG A 21 -13.51 -9.23 -24.37
CA ARG A 21 -12.14 -9.23 -24.61
C ARG A 21 -11.63 -7.90 -24.64
N ILE A 22 -12.37 -7.01 -25.22
CA ILE A 22 -11.95 -5.66 -25.31
C ILE A 22 -11.90 -5.06 -23.96
N ALA A 23 -12.83 -5.36 -23.14
CA ALA A 23 -12.84 -4.81 -21.83
C ALA A 23 -11.62 -5.21 -21.06
N LYS A 24 -11.17 -6.43 -21.22
CA LYS A 24 -10.00 -6.84 -20.55
C LYS A 24 -8.80 -6.14 -21.03
N LEU A 25 -8.71 -5.95 -22.30
CA LEU A 25 -7.59 -5.27 -22.84
C LEU A 25 -7.52 -3.86 -22.37
N ILE A 26 -8.64 -3.24 -22.29
CA ILE A 26 -8.69 -1.89 -21.85
C ILE A 26 -8.29 -1.79 -20.43
N GLN A 27 -8.71 -2.69 -19.60
CA GLN A 27 -8.32 -2.65 -18.25
C GLN A 27 -6.85 -2.74 -18.09
N LYS A 28 -6.21 -3.59 -18.86
CA LYS A 28 -4.83 -3.69 -18.78
C LYS A 28 -4.16 -2.46 -19.20
N SER A 29 -4.65 -1.84 -20.21
CA SER A 29 -4.00 -0.67 -20.70
C SER A 29 -4.16 0.49 -19.77
N LEU A 30 -5.17 0.48 -18.94
CA LEU A 30 -5.36 1.56 -18.03
C LEU A 30 -4.49 1.46 -16.82
N GLN A 31 -4.01 0.29 -16.52
CA GLN A 31 -3.25 0.14 -15.38
C GLN A 31 -1.84 0.51 -15.45
N PRO A 32 -1.23 0.37 -16.53
CA PRO A 32 0.18 0.39 -16.57
C PRO A 32 0.86 1.63 -16.15
N ARG A 33 0.20 2.68 -16.15
CA ARG A 33 0.86 3.87 -15.88
C ARG A 33 1.32 4.01 -14.53
N ARG A 34 0.76 3.35 -13.59
CA ARG A 34 1.22 3.50 -12.29
C ARG A 34 1.47 2.17 -11.70
N LYS A 35 2.36 2.13 -10.77
CA LYS A 35 2.67 0.95 -10.08
C LYS A 35 1.50 0.58 -9.26
N SER A 36 1.03 -0.62 -9.37
CA SER A 36 -0.09 -1.06 -8.58
C SER A 36 0.34 -1.26 -7.16
N VAL A 37 -0.55 -0.99 -6.23
CA VAL A 37 -0.34 -1.25 -4.85
C VAL A 37 -0.74 -2.69 -4.59
N LYS A 38 0.15 -3.48 -4.05
CA LYS A 38 -0.13 -4.87 -3.77
C LYS A 38 -0.92 -5.01 -2.48
N THR A 39 -1.68 -6.08 -2.37
CA THR A 39 -2.33 -6.41 -1.13
C THR A 39 -1.36 -7.20 -0.28
N ALA A 40 -1.08 -6.72 0.90
CA ALA A 40 -0.12 -7.36 1.78
C ALA A 40 -0.69 -8.63 2.38
N THR A 41 0.10 -9.69 2.41
CA THR A 41 -0.26 -10.91 3.09
C THR A 41 0.02 -10.73 4.58
N LEU A 42 -0.37 -11.70 5.39
CA LEU A 42 -0.07 -11.63 6.82
C LEU A 42 1.42 -11.59 7.07
N LYS A 43 2.19 -12.29 6.26
CA LYS A 43 3.62 -12.28 6.39
C LYS A 43 4.20 -10.91 6.06
N ASP A 44 3.69 -10.28 5.02
CA ASP A 44 4.12 -8.94 4.64
C ASP A 44 3.80 -7.93 5.73
N LEU A 45 2.60 -8.04 6.29
CA LEU A 45 2.20 -7.15 7.38
C LEU A 45 3.10 -7.32 8.59
N GLN A 46 3.53 -8.53 8.84
CA GLN A 46 4.40 -8.81 9.96
C GLN A 46 5.74 -8.09 9.78
N VAL A 47 6.27 -8.09 8.58
CA VAL A 47 7.53 -7.40 8.28
C VAL A 47 7.38 -5.90 8.49
N ILE A 48 6.30 -5.32 8.00
CA ILE A 48 6.06 -3.89 8.15
C ILE A 48 5.84 -3.54 9.61
N ARG A 49 5.05 -4.36 10.29
CA ARG A 49 4.74 -4.14 11.70
C ARG A 49 6.01 -4.20 12.54
N SER A 50 6.90 -5.13 12.23
CA SER A 50 8.18 -5.24 12.92
C SER A 50 9.04 -4.02 12.68
N ALA A 51 9.06 -3.52 11.44
CA ALA A 51 9.84 -2.32 11.12
C ALA A 51 9.33 -1.13 11.93
N MET A 52 8.01 -0.97 12.04
CA MET A 52 7.46 0.12 12.82
C MET A 52 7.75 -0.03 14.30
N THR A 53 7.64 -1.23 14.81
CA THR A 53 7.92 -1.48 16.22
C THR A 53 9.38 -1.21 16.53
N ASN A 54 10.28 -1.63 15.65
CA ASN A 54 11.70 -1.41 15.85
C ASN A 54 12.08 0.06 15.78
N CYS A 55 11.36 0.82 14.98
CA CYS A 55 11.57 2.25 14.83
C CYS A 55 11.42 2.97 16.17
N MET A 56 10.60 2.42 17.05
CA MET A 56 10.33 3.01 18.35
C MET A 56 10.78 2.14 19.51
N SER A 57 11.69 1.21 19.27
CA SER A 57 12.03 0.21 20.31
C SER A 57 12.62 0.84 21.57
N ASP A 58 13.21 2.00 21.46
CA ASP A 58 13.79 2.69 22.61
C ASP A 58 12.89 3.80 23.15
N CYS A 59 11.63 3.84 22.71
CA CYS A 59 10.69 4.82 23.21
C CYS A 59 9.87 4.22 24.34
N GLU A 60 9.62 5.02 25.35
CA GLU A 60 8.93 4.54 26.56
C GLU A 60 7.74 5.43 26.87
N GLY A 61 6.94 4.98 27.83
CA GLY A 61 5.83 5.76 28.30
C GLY A 61 4.51 5.38 27.68
N ILE A 62 3.48 6.05 28.12
CA ILE A 62 2.14 5.67 27.76
C ILE A 62 1.81 5.93 26.32
N GLN A 63 2.37 6.99 25.74
CA GLN A 63 2.11 7.28 24.33
C GLN A 63 2.72 6.20 23.44
N ALA A 64 3.94 5.77 23.76
CA ALA A 64 4.58 4.73 23.00
C ALA A 64 3.79 3.42 23.11
N LYS A 65 3.31 3.11 24.32
CA LYS A 65 2.54 1.89 24.52
C LYS A 65 1.23 1.91 23.75
N ARG A 66 0.54 3.03 23.74
CA ARG A 66 -0.71 3.16 23.01
C ARG A 66 -0.47 2.99 21.51
N LEU A 67 0.60 3.57 21.03
CA LEU A 67 0.92 3.44 19.61
C LEU A 67 1.27 2.00 19.25
N LEU A 68 2.00 1.33 20.11
CA LEU A 68 2.33 -0.08 19.87
C LEU A 68 1.06 -0.93 19.77
N LEU A 69 0.05 -0.64 20.58
CA LEU A 69 -1.21 -1.35 20.48
C LEU A 69 -1.90 -1.09 19.15
N LYS A 70 -1.85 0.13 18.67
CA LYS A 70 -2.44 0.46 17.38
C LYS A 70 -1.70 -0.24 16.25
N ILE A 71 -0.37 -0.30 16.34
CA ILE A 71 0.43 -0.98 15.34
C ILE A 71 0.10 -2.47 15.31
N THR A 72 -0.05 -3.07 16.48
CA THR A 72 -0.38 -4.48 16.59
C THR A 72 -1.77 -4.78 16.04
N SER A 73 -2.69 -3.86 16.20
CA SER A 73 -4.08 -4.05 15.77
C SER A 73 -4.35 -3.68 14.32
N ALA A 74 -3.41 -3.02 13.66
CA ALA A 74 -3.63 -2.58 12.28
C ALA A 74 -3.78 -3.78 11.36
N ALA A 75 -4.77 -3.71 10.51
CA ALA A 75 -5.11 -4.83 9.63
C ALA A 75 -4.51 -4.72 8.23
N THR A 76 -4.07 -3.54 7.83
CA THR A 76 -3.57 -3.34 6.47
C THR A 76 -2.30 -2.51 6.48
N ALA A 77 -1.58 -2.55 5.37
CA ALA A 77 -0.39 -1.72 5.23
C ALA A 77 -0.76 -0.24 5.26
N GLN A 78 -1.90 0.12 4.70
CA GLN A 78 -2.35 1.51 4.72
C GLN A 78 -2.63 1.97 6.15
N ASP A 79 -3.25 1.12 6.95
CA ASP A 79 -3.50 1.44 8.35
C ASP A 79 -2.19 1.68 9.09
N LEU A 80 -1.19 0.84 8.84
CA LEU A 80 0.11 1.02 9.45
C LEU A 80 0.77 2.32 8.98
N TRP A 81 0.63 2.62 7.70
CA TRP A 81 1.19 3.84 7.14
C TRP A 81 0.60 5.08 7.81
N MET A 82 -0.68 5.03 8.13
CA MET A 82 -1.34 6.16 8.76
C MET A 82 -0.83 6.42 10.18
N LEU A 83 -0.16 5.47 10.78
CA LEU A 83 0.39 5.62 12.13
C LEU A 83 1.78 6.24 12.15
N ARG A 84 2.37 6.51 10.99
CA ARG A 84 3.74 7.04 10.95
C ARG A 84 3.89 8.41 11.60
N ASN A 85 2.85 9.23 11.51
CA ASN A 85 2.92 10.55 12.13
C ASN A 85 2.91 10.43 13.65
N ASP A 86 2.16 9.48 14.18
CA ASP A 86 2.17 9.24 15.61
C ASP A 86 3.54 8.76 16.05
N ALA A 87 4.17 7.91 15.25
CA ALA A 87 5.51 7.45 15.55
C ALA A 87 6.51 8.60 15.53
N TYR A 88 6.38 9.49 14.55
CA TYR A 88 7.23 10.66 14.48
C TYR A 88 7.10 11.50 15.75
N GLN A 89 5.87 11.70 16.22
CA GLN A 89 5.63 12.48 17.41
C GLN A 89 6.27 11.84 18.66
N VAL A 90 6.08 10.56 18.83
CA VAL A 90 6.65 9.87 19.98
C VAL A 90 8.17 9.93 19.96
N ILE A 91 8.76 9.68 18.80
CA ILE A 91 10.23 9.70 18.69
C ILE A 91 10.76 11.11 18.90
N SER A 92 10.10 12.09 18.30
CA SER A 92 10.60 13.47 18.42
C SER A 92 10.53 13.98 19.85
N GLN A 93 9.55 13.54 20.60
CA GLN A 93 9.43 13.94 22.00
C GLN A 93 10.49 13.30 22.88
N GLN A 94 10.91 12.11 22.55
CA GLN A 94 11.88 11.40 23.39
C GLN A 94 13.31 11.55 22.93
N HIS A 95 13.52 11.92 21.69
CA HIS A 95 14.84 12.10 21.14
C HIS A 95 14.96 13.50 20.52
N SER A 96 14.65 13.61 19.23
CA SER A 96 14.67 14.90 18.54
C SER A 96 13.89 14.78 17.25
N GLN A 97 13.57 15.90 16.65
CA GLN A 97 12.88 15.89 15.36
C GLN A 97 13.79 15.34 14.27
N THR A 98 15.08 15.60 14.37
CA THR A 98 16.04 15.06 13.40
C THR A 98 16.08 13.55 13.47
N GLU A 99 16.10 13.02 14.68
CA GLU A 99 16.11 11.59 14.86
C GLU A 99 14.79 10.96 14.36
N ALA A 100 13.69 11.63 14.66
CA ALA A 100 12.39 11.14 14.20
C ALA A 100 12.34 11.12 12.68
N ALA A 101 12.78 12.17 12.03
CA ALA A 101 12.78 12.23 10.57
C ALA A 101 13.65 11.13 9.98
N THR A 102 14.80 10.89 10.55
CA THR A 102 15.71 9.86 10.08
C THR A 102 15.07 8.48 10.17
N ARG A 103 14.45 8.18 11.31
CA ARG A 103 13.82 6.87 11.52
C ARG A 103 12.60 6.67 10.64
N ILE A 104 11.77 7.70 10.51
CA ILE A 104 10.58 7.59 9.67
C ILE A 104 10.97 7.47 8.20
N ASN A 105 11.97 8.20 7.74
CA ASN A 105 12.42 8.10 6.37
C ASN A 105 12.96 6.70 6.06
N ARG A 106 13.64 6.12 7.02
CA ARG A 106 14.16 4.77 6.86
C ARG A 106 13.00 3.76 6.83
N LEU A 107 11.96 4.03 7.62
CA LEU A 107 10.78 3.18 7.66
C LEU A 107 10.04 3.14 6.34
N MET A 108 10.13 4.20 5.55
CA MET A 108 9.43 4.25 4.27
C MET A 108 9.82 3.12 3.34
N ASP A 109 11.05 2.63 3.45
CA ASP A 109 11.49 1.53 2.61
C ASP A 109 10.64 0.28 2.82
N ALA A 110 10.14 0.09 4.03
CA ALA A 110 9.31 -1.06 4.33
C ALA A 110 7.92 -0.97 3.70
N PHE A 111 7.51 0.24 3.37
CA PHE A 111 6.19 0.46 2.77
C PHE A 111 6.20 0.51 1.26
N GLU A 112 7.38 0.48 0.66
CA GLU A 112 7.46 0.59 -0.78
C GLU A 112 6.75 -0.58 -1.43
N GLY A 113 5.84 -0.30 -2.35
CA GLY A 113 5.04 -1.30 -3.00
C GLY A 113 3.73 -1.61 -2.31
N TRP A 114 3.57 -1.17 -1.05
CA TRP A 114 2.37 -1.47 -0.27
C TRP A 114 1.45 -0.26 -0.10
N VAL A 115 1.96 0.93 -0.38
CA VAL A 115 1.14 2.15 -0.39
C VAL A 115 1.47 2.90 -1.67
N GLU A 116 0.65 3.86 -2.01
CA GLU A 116 0.85 4.63 -3.25
C GLU A 116 2.19 5.33 -3.22
N PRO A 117 2.96 5.27 -4.30
CA PRO A 117 4.27 5.92 -4.34
C PRO A 117 4.23 7.40 -3.99
N ARG A 118 3.17 8.08 -4.34
CA ARG A 118 3.07 9.52 -4.04
C ARG A 118 2.97 9.80 -2.55
N GLN A 119 2.67 8.79 -1.76
CA GLN A 119 2.61 8.95 -0.32
C GLN A 119 3.98 8.80 0.32
N LEU A 120 4.94 8.26 -0.40
CA LEU A 120 6.28 7.99 0.13
C LEU A 120 7.18 9.20 -0.02
N VAL A 121 6.83 10.26 0.67
CA VAL A 121 7.58 11.50 0.62
C VAL A 121 8.40 11.63 1.89
N LYS A 122 9.69 11.76 1.73
CA LYS A 122 10.58 11.84 2.88
C LYS A 122 10.46 13.16 3.62
N ILE A 123 10.68 13.09 4.91
CA ILE A 123 10.66 14.26 5.76
C ILE A 123 12.01 14.95 5.63
N ARG A 124 11.99 16.26 5.48
CA ARG A 124 13.22 17.02 5.31
C ARG A 124 13.77 17.55 6.60
#